data_32259ac2370b3807696fcae1bfbf704f
#
_entry.id   32259ac2370b3807696fcae1bfbf704f
#
_cell.length_a   1.000
_cell.length_b   1.000
_cell.length_c   1.000
_cell.angle_alpha   90.00
_cell.angle_beta   90.00
_cell.angle_gamma   90.00
#
_symmetry.space_group_name_H-M   'P 1'
#
loop_
_entity.id
_entity.type
_entity.pdbx_description
1 polymer ?
#
loop_
_entity_poly.entity_id
_entity_poly.type
_entity_poly.pdbx_seq_one_letter_code
_entity_poly.pdbx_strand_id
1 'polypeptide(L)'
;MKPKLKAFPLILFFLCLQSITASSQERQTKTISYNNVKVDIVIDKPAGNELNVLMVFHGTVFTDNKIQEAANRTLENFKNILDNKEMMIVSVAYPEENLLMGDNVQQAEAALLWVKNKAATDLGITVKKIFLAGHSQGGYIVTRLNTMHPTDGVIANAPGPLNLVYRCQLEENAKVPASAACTLLRDKYGNTTASPAVYQERSLLNFTSGFKADILFVQGLEDAPIQLYSWPQFKQKILACTDCQKVQFLELKGFKHAALFNSPEAKTAFNQFINSRR
;
A
#
# COMPACT_ATOMS: atom_id res chain seq x y z
N MET A 1 -38.77 -71.89 -39.49
CA MET A 1 -38.30 -70.50 -39.68
C MET A 1 -37.80 -69.94 -38.35
N LYS A 2 -36.48 -69.70 -38.22
CA LYS A 2 -35.88 -69.14 -36.99
C LYS A 2 -35.64 -67.62 -37.22
N PRO A 3 -36.02 -66.74 -36.30
CA PRO A 3 -35.76 -65.33 -36.48
C PRO A 3 -34.29 -65.00 -36.19
N LYS A 4 -33.67 -64.23 -37.11
CA LYS A 4 -32.30 -63.66 -36.94
C LYS A 4 -32.36 -62.48 -36.04
N LEU A 5 -31.71 -62.58 -34.86
CA LEU A 5 -31.46 -61.44 -33.98
C LEU A 5 -30.40 -60.48 -34.63
N LYS A 6 -30.80 -59.26 -34.90
CA LYS A 6 -29.87 -58.17 -35.33
C LYS A 6 -29.20 -57.59 -34.09
N ALA A 7 -27.90 -57.73 -34.02
CA ALA A 7 -27.09 -57.04 -32.99
C ALA A 7 -27.03 -55.57 -33.30
N PHE A 8 -27.41 -54.71 -32.30
CA PHE A 8 -27.23 -53.26 -32.32
C PHE A 8 -25.89 -52.94 -31.68
N PRO A 9 -25.03 -52.18 -32.31
CA PRO A 9 -23.77 -51.75 -31.66
C PRO A 9 -24.07 -50.71 -30.60
N LEU A 10 -23.70 -51.01 -29.35
CA LEU A 10 -23.71 -50.08 -28.22
C LEU A 10 -22.55 -49.10 -28.37
N ILE A 11 -22.83 -47.88 -28.86
CA ILE A 11 -21.83 -46.80 -28.90
C ILE A 11 -21.72 -46.26 -27.49
N LEU A 12 -20.62 -46.61 -26.81
CA LEU A 12 -20.26 -46.09 -25.51
C LEU A 12 -19.73 -44.64 -25.71
N PHE A 13 -20.56 -43.66 -25.39
CA PHE A 13 -20.17 -42.26 -25.38
C PHE A 13 -19.34 -42.01 -24.11
N PHE A 14 -18.02 -41.99 -24.24
CA PHE A 14 -17.10 -41.57 -23.17
C PHE A 14 -17.22 -40.05 -23.03
N LEU A 15 -18.07 -39.58 -22.12
CA LEU A 15 -18.08 -38.20 -21.66
C LEU A 15 -16.80 -37.99 -20.85
N CYS A 16 -15.77 -37.43 -21.47
CA CYS A 16 -14.65 -36.82 -20.75
C CYS A 16 -15.18 -35.60 -19.95
N LEU A 17 -15.52 -35.83 -18.68
CA LEU A 17 -15.68 -34.77 -17.71
C LEU A 17 -14.31 -34.13 -17.53
N GLN A 18 -14.03 -33.10 -18.31
CA GLN A 18 -12.94 -32.14 -17.97
C GLN A 18 -13.36 -31.47 -16.68
N SER A 19 -12.77 -31.88 -15.57
CA SER A 19 -12.85 -31.16 -14.31
C SER A 19 -12.21 -29.78 -14.53
N ILE A 20 -13.06 -28.80 -14.80
CA ILE A 20 -12.65 -27.38 -14.71
C ILE A 20 -12.38 -27.16 -13.22
N THR A 21 -11.13 -27.35 -12.80
CA THR A 21 -10.69 -26.87 -11.50
C THR A 21 -10.80 -25.34 -11.57
N ALA A 22 -11.89 -24.80 -11.07
CA ALA A 22 -12.00 -23.38 -10.78
C ALA A 22 -10.86 -23.09 -9.80
N SER A 23 -9.79 -22.49 -10.29
CA SER A 23 -8.68 -22.02 -9.46
C SER A 23 -9.25 -20.93 -8.57
N SER A 24 -9.52 -21.28 -7.32
CA SER A 24 -10.03 -20.33 -6.33
C SER A 24 -8.94 -19.33 -5.97
N GLN A 25 -9.34 -18.06 -5.84
CA GLN A 25 -8.50 -17.05 -5.23
C GLN A 25 -8.11 -17.50 -3.82
N GLU A 26 -6.80 -17.53 -3.54
CA GLU A 26 -6.27 -17.99 -2.26
C GLU A 26 -5.87 -16.79 -1.40
N ARG A 27 -6.47 -16.70 -0.21
CA ARG A 27 -6.06 -15.75 0.82
C ARG A 27 -5.29 -16.44 1.92
N GLN A 28 -4.11 -15.93 2.24
CA GLN A 28 -3.27 -16.45 3.30
C GLN A 28 -2.60 -15.32 4.08
N THR A 29 -2.37 -15.57 5.37
CA THR A 29 -1.50 -14.74 6.21
C THR A 29 -0.18 -15.47 6.38
N LYS A 30 0.93 -14.75 6.25
CA LYS A 30 2.27 -15.31 6.36
C LYS A 30 3.18 -14.35 7.09
N THR A 31 3.93 -14.85 8.08
CA THR A 31 5.08 -14.12 8.62
C THR A 31 6.27 -14.33 7.69
N ILE A 32 6.79 -13.24 7.15
CA ILE A 32 8.01 -13.27 6.34
C ILE A 32 9.18 -12.71 7.14
N SER A 33 10.40 -13.10 6.75
CA SER A 33 11.63 -12.53 7.28
C SER A 33 12.55 -12.15 6.13
N TYR A 34 13.05 -10.92 6.16
CA TYR A 34 14.03 -10.44 5.22
C TYR A 34 15.07 -9.57 5.96
N ASN A 35 16.36 -9.86 5.79
CA ASN A 35 17.46 -9.18 6.51
C ASN A 35 17.26 -9.10 8.02
N ASN A 36 16.80 -10.19 8.63
CA ASN A 36 16.47 -10.32 10.08
C ASN A 36 15.28 -9.46 10.56
N VAL A 37 14.59 -8.78 9.67
CA VAL A 37 13.35 -8.07 9.97
C VAL A 37 12.17 -8.97 9.68
N LYS A 38 11.33 -9.21 10.70
CA LYS A 38 10.09 -9.99 10.56
C LYS A 38 8.90 -9.07 10.42
N VAL A 39 7.97 -9.46 9.55
CA VAL A 39 6.69 -8.77 9.39
C VAL A 39 5.62 -9.74 8.88
N ASP A 40 4.40 -9.54 9.31
CA ASP A 40 3.25 -10.27 8.81
C ASP A 40 2.71 -9.62 7.53
N ILE A 41 2.31 -10.46 6.59
CA ILE A 41 1.68 -10.03 5.35
C ILE A 41 0.40 -10.83 5.12
N VAL A 42 -0.60 -10.18 4.54
CA VAL A 42 -1.81 -10.82 4.02
C VAL A 42 -1.71 -10.85 2.51
N ILE A 43 -1.77 -12.03 1.93
CA ILE A 43 -1.69 -12.24 0.49
C ILE A 43 -3.07 -12.60 -0.04
N ASP A 44 -3.50 -11.97 -1.10
CA ASP A 44 -4.65 -12.34 -1.91
C ASP A 44 -4.14 -12.68 -3.31
N LYS A 45 -3.96 -13.99 -3.58
CA LYS A 45 -3.35 -14.50 -4.80
C LYS A 45 -4.44 -14.98 -5.75
N PRO A 46 -4.58 -14.39 -6.94
CA PRO A 46 -5.46 -14.93 -7.98
C PRO A 46 -4.88 -16.22 -8.59
N ALA A 47 -5.66 -16.84 -9.42
CA ALA A 47 -5.19 -17.94 -10.26
C ALA A 47 -4.05 -17.48 -11.19
N GLY A 48 -3.16 -18.42 -11.53
CA GLY A 48 -2.05 -18.15 -12.44
C GLY A 48 -0.71 -18.00 -11.75
N ASN A 49 0.34 -18.04 -12.58
CA ASN A 49 1.73 -18.06 -12.12
C ASN A 49 2.54 -16.84 -12.58
N GLU A 50 2.02 -16.00 -13.48
CA GLU A 50 2.66 -14.77 -13.94
C GLU A 50 1.83 -13.58 -13.47
N LEU A 51 2.24 -12.94 -12.38
CA LEU A 51 1.40 -11.97 -11.68
C LEU A 51 2.06 -10.60 -11.57
N ASN A 52 1.27 -9.57 -11.78
CA ASN A 52 1.57 -8.24 -11.27
C ASN A 52 1.18 -8.19 -9.79
N VAL A 53 1.95 -7.47 -9.00
CA VAL A 53 1.76 -7.35 -7.54
C VAL A 53 1.39 -5.92 -7.18
N LEU A 54 0.33 -5.76 -6.42
CA LEU A 54 -0.02 -4.52 -5.72
C LEU A 54 0.27 -4.71 -4.23
N MET A 55 1.31 -4.09 -3.74
CA MET A 55 1.56 -4.02 -2.30
C MET A 55 0.80 -2.86 -1.69
N VAL A 56 0.03 -3.12 -0.63
CA VAL A 56 -0.80 -2.11 0.01
C VAL A 56 -0.43 -1.91 1.49
N PHE A 57 -0.50 -0.66 1.93
CA PHE A 57 -0.02 -0.23 3.24
C PHE A 57 -1.12 0.51 3.98
N HIS A 58 -1.43 0.06 5.21
CA HIS A 58 -2.52 0.60 6.02
C HIS A 58 -2.17 1.98 6.62
N GLY A 59 -3.20 2.70 7.06
CA GLY A 59 -3.04 3.92 7.85
C GLY A 59 -2.65 3.60 9.29
N THR A 60 -2.58 4.64 10.12
CA THR A 60 -2.23 4.55 11.55
C THR A 60 -3.11 3.54 12.30
N VAL A 61 -2.46 2.68 13.08
CA VAL A 61 -3.06 1.73 14.03
C VAL A 61 -2.46 2.02 15.39
N PHE A 62 -3.30 2.19 16.40
CA PHE A 62 -2.83 2.60 17.73
C PHE A 62 -2.54 1.43 18.68
N THR A 63 -2.86 0.21 18.29
CA THR A 63 -2.65 -0.98 19.11
C THR A 63 -2.27 -2.18 18.26
N ASP A 64 -1.25 -2.95 18.68
CA ASP A 64 -0.73 -4.07 17.89
C ASP A 64 -1.77 -5.17 17.64
N ASN A 65 -2.74 -5.36 18.54
CA ASN A 65 -3.80 -6.35 18.35
C ASN A 65 -4.78 -6.02 17.20
N LYS A 66 -4.69 -4.81 16.61
CA LYS A 66 -5.51 -4.39 15.46
C LYS A 66 -4.76 -4.35 14.14
N ILE A 67 -3.48 -4.65 14.13
CA ILE A 67 -2.64 -4.57 12.92
C ILE A 67 -3.13 -5.53 11.85
N GLN A 68 -3.40 -6.78 12.21
CA GLN A 68 -3.88 -7.79 11.27
C GLN A 68 -5.25 -7.43 10.67
N GLU A 69 -6.14 -6.85 11.49
CA GLU A 69 -7.43 -6.34 11.03
C GLU A 69 -7.23 -5.17 10.05
N ALA A 70 -6.32 -4.24 10.36
CA ALA A 70 -6.02 -3.10 9.51
C ALA A 70 -5.43 -3.54 8.16
N ALA A 71 -4.52 -4.52 8.16
CA ALA A 71 -3.95 -5.08 6.93
C ALA A 71 -5.04 -5.74 6.07
N ASN A 72 -5.92 -6.55 6.64
CA ASN A 72 -7.04 -7.18 5.94
C ASN A 72 -8.00 -6.14 5.36
N ARG A 73 -8.41 -5.13 6.14
CA ARG A 73 -9.28 -4.06 5.69
C ARG A 73 -8.66 -3.24 4.56
N THR A 74 -7.36 -2.97 4.64
CA THR A 74 -6.64 -2.24 3.59
C THR A 74 -6.59 -3.04 2.31
N LEU A 75 -6.33 -4.34 2.38
CA LEU A 75 -6.39 -5.23 1.24
C LEU A 75 -7.76 -5.15 0.56
N GLU A 76 -8.86 -5.26 1.32
CA GLU A 76 -10.22 -5.18 0.78
C GLU A 76 -10.51 -3.81 0.14
N ASN A 77 -10.11 -2.72 0.79
CA ASN A 77 -10.33 -1.38 0.26
C ASN A 77 -9.66 -1.20 -1.11
N PHE A 78 -8.41 -1.62 -1.26
CA PHE A 78 -7.70 -1.52 -2.53
C PHE A 78 -8.23 -2.53 -3.57
N LYS A 79 -8.57 -3.76 -3.16
CA LYS A 79 -9.19 -4.76 -4.02
C LYS A 79 -10.51 -4.29 -4.60
N ASN A 80 -11.32 -3.57 -3.81
CA ASN A 80 -12.61 -3.04 -4.24
C ASN A 80 -12.50 -1.94 -5.30
N ILE A 81 -11.45 -1.13 -5.28
CA ILE A 81 -11.24 -0.07 -6.28
C ILE A 81 -10.40 -0.51 -7.48
N LEU A 82 -9.69 -1.64 -7.39
CA LEU A 82 -8.85 -2.18 -8.45
C LEU A 82 -9.73 -2.86 -9.51
N ASP A 83 -9.63 -2.42 -10.77
CA ASP A 83 -10.36 -3.01 -11.88
C ASP A 83 -9.81 -4.39 -12.24
N ASN A 84 -8.48 -4.52 -12.27
CA ASN A 84 -7.84 -5.78 -12.61
C ASN A 84 -7.80 -6.76 -11.43
N LYS A 85 -8.67 -7.74 -11.45
CA LYS A 85 -8.77 -8.79 -10.41
C LYS A 85 -7.70 -9.89 -10.53
N GLU A 86 -6.84 -9.83 -11.56
CA GLU A 86 -5.73 -10.78 -11.76
C GLU A 86 -4.42 -10.32 -11.12
N MET A 87 -4.41 -9.19 -10.42
CA MET A 87 -3.26 -8.77 -9.64
C MET A 87 -3.21 -9.48 -8.28
N MET A 88 -2.03 -9.97 -7.90
CA MET A 88 -1.80 -10.39 -6.52
C MET A 88 -1.73 -9.15 -5.63
N ILE A 89 -2.49 -9.16 -4.52
CA ILE A 89 -2.44 -8.08 -3.54
C ILE A 89 -1.69 -8.58 -2.31
N VAL A 90 -0.70 -7.81 -1.87
CA VAL A 90 0.07 -8.08 -0.65
C VAL A 90 -0.12 -6.92 0.30
N SER A 91 -0.87 -7.12 1.38
CA SER A 91 -1.06 -6.13 2.43
C SER A 91 -0.08 -6.36 3.57
N VAL A 92 0.65 -5.32 3.96
CA VAL A 92 1.69 -5.41 4.97
C VAL A 92 1.14 -5.03 6.33
N ALA A 93 1.31 -5.92 7.31
CA ALA A 93 0.86 -5.75 8.69
C ALA A 93 2.03 -5.26 9.57
N TYR A 94 2.52 -4.06 9.29
CA TYR A 94 3.59 -3.47 10.08
C TYR A 94 3.06 -2.92 11.40
N PRO A 95 3.72 -3.23 12.52
CA PRO A 95 3.31 -2.77 13.84
C PRO A 95 3.55 -1.28 14.03
N GLU A 96 2.80 -0.66 14.93
CA GLU A 96 2.94 0.75 15.29
C GLU A 96 2.92 1.02 16.80
N GLU A 97 2.29 0.18 17.59
CA GLU A 97 2.12 0.43 19.02
C GLU A 97 3.44 0.71 19.74
N ASN A 98 4.48 -0.06 19.44
CA ASN A 98 5.81 0.07 20.01
C ASN A 98 6.83 0.71 19.06
N LEU A 99 6.39 1.14 17.88
CA LEU A 99 7.21 1.81 16.90
C LEU A 99 6.76 3.27 16.75
N LEU A 100 7.72 4.14 16.78
CA LEU A 100 7.48 5.56 16.52
C LEU A 100 7.26 5.79 15.03
N MET A 101 6.52 6.85 14.71
CA MET A 101 6.25 7.23 13.33
C MET A 101 7.55 7.27 12.50
N GLY A 102 7.60 6.51 11.43
CA GLY A 102 8.76 6.37 10.54
C GLY A 102 9.64 5.14 10.82
N ASP A 103 9.66 4.58 12.02
CA ASP A 103 10.47 3.41 12.35
C ASP A 103 9.92 2.12 11.70
N ASN A 104 8.63 2.07 11.45
CA ASN A 104 7.92 0.99 10.74
C ASN A 104 8.26 0.89 9.23
N VAL A 105 9.02 1.84 8.69
CA VAL A 105 9.53 1.76 7.31
C VAL A 105 10.38 0.52 7.11
N GLN A 106 11.12 0.07 8.14
CA GLN A 106 11.96 -1.14 8.05
C GLN A 106 11.15 -2.41 7.78
N GLN A 107 9.99 -2.58 8.46
CA GLN A 107 9.11 -3.73 8.21
C GLN A 107 8.47 -3.66 6.82
N ALA A 108 8.08 -2.46 6.39
CA ALA A 108 7.55 -2.23 5.07
C ALA A 108 8.60 -2.51 3.97
N GLU A 109 9.85 -2.09 4.20
CA GLU A 109 10.98 -2.39 3.32
C GLU A 109 11.27 -3.88 3.24
N ALA A 110 11.30 -4.57 4.38
CA ALA A 110 11.49 -6.02 4.42
C ALA A 110 10.43 -6.76 3.60
N ALA A 111 9.16 -6.35 3.69
CA ALA A 111 8.08 -6.90 2.88
C ALA A 111 8.28 -6.63 1.38
N LEU A 112 8.67 -5.42 0.99
CA LEU A 112 8.97 -5.09 -0.41
C LEU A 112 10.13 -5.93 -0.96
N LEU A 113 11.21 -6.05 -0.20
CA LEU A 113 12.38 -6.80 -0.60
C LEU A 113 12.10 -8.31 -0.65
N TRP A 114 11.24 -8.82 0.22
CA TRP A 114 10.75 -10.19 0.10
C TRP A 114 9.95 -10.39 -1.20
N VAL A 115 9.03 -9.49 -1.54
CA VAL A 115 8.29 -9.57 -2.82
C VAL A 115 9.25 -9.56 -4.00
N LYS A 116 10.27 -8.70 -3.99
CA LYS A 116 11.24 -8.57 -5.08
C LYS A 116 12.15 -9.79 -5.25
N ASN A 117 12.54 -10.43 -4.15
CA ASN A 117 13.65 -11.37 -4.17
C ASN A 117 13.27 -12.80 -3.76
N LYS A 118 12.12 -13.02 -3.11
CA LYS A 118 11.74 -14.31 -2.52
C LYS A 118 10.34 -14.79 -2.92
N ALA A 119 9.39 -13.88 -3.14
CA ALA A 119 8.00 -14.27 -3.41
C ALA A 119 7.87 -15.21 -4.61
N ALA A 120 8.68 -15.03 -5.65
CA ALA A 120 8.69 -15.91 -6.82
C ALA A 120 8.95 -17.37 -6.43
N THR A 121 9.97 -17.62 -5.63
CA THR A 121 10.33 -18.98 -5.15
C THR A 121 9.32 -19.47 -4.11
N ASP A 122 8.98 -18.61 -3.14
CA ASP A 122 8.14 -18.99 -1.98
C ASP A 122 6.69 -19.30 -2.34
N LEU A 123 6.19 -18.72 -3.45
CA LEU A 123 4.82 -18.86 -3.92
C LEU A 123 4.70 -19.62 -5.26
N GLY A 124 5.81 -20.03 -5.88
CA GLY A 124 5.82 -20.71 -7.16
C GLY A 124 5.27 -19.85 -8.31
N ILE A 125 5.62 -18.55 -8.34
CA ILE A 125 5.11 -17.58 -9.32
C ILE A 125 6.24 -16.84 -10.02
N THR A 126 5.89 -16.14 -11.11
CA THR A 126 6.73 -15.09 -11.72
C THR A 126 6.14 -13.72 -11.37
N VAL A 127 6.89 -12.90 -10.64
CA VAL A 127 6.52 -11.51 -10.38
C VAL A 127 6.91 -10.66 -11.59
N LYS A 128 5.91 -10.07 -12.27
CA LYS A 128 6.12 -9.26 -13.48
C LYS A 128 6.40 -7.81 -13.12
N LYS A 129 5.49 -7.20 -12.38
CA LYS A 129 5.52 -5.78 -11.98
C LYS A 129 5.12 -5.63 -10.53
N ILE A 130 5.69 -4.62 -9.89
CA ILE A 130 5.41 -4.33 -8.47
C ILE A 130 4.95 -2.89 -8.35
N PHE A 131 3.72 -2.70 -7.90
CA PHE A 131 3.14 -1.40 -7.56
C PHE A 131 3.00 -1.27 -6.04
N LEU A 132 3.18 -0.06 -5.53
CA LEU A 132 2.95 0.26 -4.13
C LEU A 132 1.76 1.21 -4.01
N ALA A 133 0.86 0.96 -3.08
CA ALA A 133 -0.23 1.88 -2.77
C ALA A 133 -0.43 2.01 -1.25
N GLY A 134 -0.67 3.23 -0.77
CA GLY A 134 -0.86 3.45 0.66
C GLY A 134 -1.79 4.61 0.96
N HIS A 135 -2.44 4.52 2.12
CA HIS A 135 -3.35 5.54 2.62
C HIS A 135 -2.84 6.10 3.95
N SER A 136 -2.89 7.43 4.11
CA SER A 136 -2.48 8.09 5.36
C SER A 136 -1.02 7.75 5.69
N GLN A 137 -0.73 7.12 6.81
CA GLN A 137 0.60 6.61 7.14
C GLN A 137 1.12 5.61 6.10
N GLY A 138 0.26 4.76 5.52
CA GLY A 138 0.64 3.92 4.38
C GLY A 138 1.10 4.75 3.18
N GLY A 139 0.49 5.91 2.95
CA GLY A 139 0.93 6.90 1.95
C GLY A 139 2.32 7.48 2.29
N TYR A 140 2.60 7.76 3.57
CA TYR A 140 3.95 8.11 4.04
C TYR A 140 4.95 6.98 3.72
N ILE A 141 4.61 5.74 4.07
CA ILE A 141 5.49 4.58 3.86
C ILE A 141 5.82 4.39 2.38
N VAL A 142 4.84 4.36 1.48
CA VAL A 142 5.11 4.14 0.05
C VAL A 142 5.93 5.28 -0.56
N THR A 143 5.73 6.51 -0.09
CA THR A 143 6.55 7.66 -0.51
C THR A 143 8.00 7.48 -0.05
N ARG A 144 8.23 7.03 1.19
CA ARG A 144 9.56 6.72 1.71
C ARG A 144 10.22 5.58 0.94
N LEU A 145 9.51 4.47 0.71
CA LEU A 145 10.02 3.34 -0.07
C LEU A 145 10.39 3.74 -1.49
N ASN A 146 9.67 4.69 -2.09
CA ASN A 146 9.99 5.21 -3.43
C ASN A 146 11.32 5.99 -3.49
N THR A 147 11.79 6.56 -2.40
CA THR A 147 13.13 7.15 -2.34
C THR A 147 14.24 6.10 -2.20
N MET A 148 13.88 4.88 -1.80
CA MET A 148 14.84 3.81 -1.48
C MET A 148 14.95 2.77 -2.60
N HIS A 149 13.82 2.37 -3.19
CA HIS A 149 13.74 1.25 -4.12
C HIS A 149 12.96 1.57 -5.39
N PRO A 150 13.46 1.17 -6.59
CA PRO A 150 12.66 1.26 -7.81
C PRO A 150 11.52 0.22 -7.79
N THR A 151 10.36 0.64 -8.26
CA THR A 151 9.16 -0.19 -8.50
C THR A 151 8.50 0.25 -9.81
N ASP A 152 7.39 -0.36 -10.21
CA ASP A 152 6.72 -0.01 -11.47
C ASP A 152 5.74 1.16 -11.31
N GLY A 153 5.46 1.59 -10.08
CA GLY A 153 4.66 2.77 -9.79
C GLY A 153 4.21 2.83 -8.33
N VAL A 154 3.95 4.05 -7.87
CA VAL A 154 3.56 4.32 -6.47
C VAL A 154 2.32 5.19 -6.43
N ILE A 155 1.37 4.86 -5.56
CA ILE A 155 0.16 5.67 -5.30
C ILE A 155 0.08 6.00 -3.82
N ALA A 156 0.09 7.29 -3.48
CA ALA A 156 0.03 7.77 -2.11
C ALA A 156 -1.25 8.61 -1.90
N ASN A 157 -2.23 8.05 -1.17
CA ASN A 157 -3.46 8.75 -0.83
C ASN A 157 -3.34 9.43 0.54
N ALA A 158 -3.53 10.76 0.56
CA ALA A 158 -3.47 11.60 1.75
C ALA A 158 -2.24 11.26 2.63
N PRO A 159 -1.00 11.25 2.05
CA PRO A 159 0.19 10.78 2.74
C PRO A 159 0.50 11.64 3.96
N GLY A 160 0.79 11.00 5.07
CA GLY A 160 1.13 11.73 6.29
C GLY A 160 1.86 10.86 7.31
N PRO A 161 2.66 11.50 8.19
CA PRO A 161 2.72 12.94 8.45
C PRO A 161 3.56 13.71 7.43
N LEU A 162 3.03 14.85 6.99
CA LEU A 162 3.78 15.76 6.11
C LEU A 162 4.84 16.56 6.88
N ASN A 163 4.48 17.09 8.06
CA ASN A 163 5.33 17.96 8.88
C ASN A 163 5.07 17.71 10.37
N LEU A 164 5.80 16.79 10.97
CA LEU A 164 5.69 16.47 12.40
C LEU A 164 6.24 17.58 13.29
N VAL A 165 7.25 18.32 12.85
CA VAL A 165 7.74 19.47 13.61
C VAL A 165 6.60 20.44 13.87
N TYR A 166 5.95 20.91 12.81
CA TYR A 166 4.83 21.85 12.91
C TYR A 166 3.65 21.26 13.71
N ARG A 167 3.27 20.02 13.41
CA ARG A 167 2.18 19.34 14.10
C ARG A 167 2.42 19.27 15.60
N CYS A 168 3.59 18.80 16.02
CA CYS A 168 3.87 18.59 17.45
C CYS A 168 4.12 19.92 18.17
N GLN A 169 4.65 20.96 17.49
CA GLN A 169 4.70 22.32 18.05
C GLN A 169 3.32 22.91 18.34
N LEU A 170 2.33 22.65 17.47
CA LEU A 170 0.96 23.07 17.75
C LEU A 170 0.40 22.42 19.00
N GLU A 171 0.69 21.14 19.23
CA GLU A 171 0.28 20.41 20.43
C GLU A 171 1.02 20.91 21.68
N GLU A 172 2.33 21.10 21.59
CA GLU A 172 3.16 21.65 22.68
C GLU A 172 2.71 23.05 23.13
N ASN A 173 2.19 23.84 22.20
CA ASN A 173 1.62 25.16 22.45
C ASN A 173 0.10 25.15 22.74
N ALA A 174 -0.50 23.99 22.98
CA ALA A 174 -1.93 23.81 23.24
C ALA A 174 -2.85 24.44 22.18
N LYS A 175 -2.40 24.52 20.91
CA LYS A 175 -3.18 25.01 19.77
C LYS A 175 -4.08 23.95 19.14
N VAL A 176 -3.74 22.68 19.32
CA VAL A 176 -4.51 21.51 18.87
C VAL A 176 -4.45 20.42 19.94
N PRO A 177 -5.42 19.50 19.97
CA PRO A 177 -5.40 18.35 20.89
C PRO A 177 -4.15 17.47 20.69
N ALA A 178 -3.69 16.84 21.78
CA ALA A 178 -2.58 15.92 21.75
C ALA A 178 -2.89 14.70 20.87
N SER A 179 -1.89 14.22 20.13
CA SER A 179 -1.93 12.97 19.36
C SER A 179 -0.99 11.92 19.97
N ALA A 180 -1.30 10.65 19.75
CA ALA A 180 -0.45 9.56 20.22
C ALA A 180 0.98 9.67 19.64
N ALA A 181 1.12 10.01 18.36
CA ALA A 181 2.42 10.14 17.71
C ALA A 181 3.31 11.20 18.33
N CYS A 182 2.79 12.43 18.55
CA CYS A 182 3.57 13.49 19.17
C CYS A 182 3.87 13.21 20.65
N THR A 183 2.94 12.58 21.36
CA THR A 183 3.16 12.15 22.76
C THR A 183 4.30 11.14 22.84
N LEU A 184 4.25 10.05 22.05
CA LEU A 184 5.31 9.04 22.03
C LEU A 184 6.69 9.61 21.67
N LEU A 185 6.73 10.50 20.66
CA LEU A 185 7.98 11.13 20.24
C LEU A 185 8.53 12.03 21.35
N ARG A 186 7.67 12.83 21.99
CA ARG A 186 8.06 13.71 23.10
C ARG A 186 8.55 12.93 24.30
N ASP A 187 7.86 11.86 24.69
CA ASP A 187 8.22 11.03 25.82
C ASP A 187 9.57 10.34 25.62
N LYS A 188 9.87 9.93 24.38
CA LYS A 188 11.11 9.21 24.07
C LYS A 188 12.29 10.15 23.77
N TYR A 189 12.07 11.26 23.08
CA TYR A 189 13.14 12.09 22.52
C TYR A 189 13.13 13.56 23.01
N GLY A 190 12.13 13.95 23.78
CA GLY A 190 11.92 15.34 24.16
C GLY A 190 11.05 16.10 23.15
N ASN A 191 10.79 17.37 23.44
CA ASN A 191 9.94 18.22 22.62
C ASN A 191 10.61 18.65 21.30
N THR A 192 9.84 19.29 20.42
CA THR A 192 10.32 19.73 19.10
C THR A 192 11.45 20.74 19.15
N THR A 193 11.58 21.52 20.23
CA THR A 193 12.67 22.48 20.42
C THR A 193 13.96 21.79 20.86
N ALA A 194 13.85 20.79 21.74
CA ALA A 194 15.00 20.06 22.26
C ALA A 194 15.57 19.07 21.21
N SER A 195 14.72 18.46 20.38
CA SER A 195 15.11 17.40 19.46
C SER A 195 14.48 17.58 18.07
N PRO A 196 14.69 18.72 17.38
CA PRO A 196 14.00 19.00 16.12
C PRO A 196 14.32 17.98 15.02
N ALA A 197 15.54 17.44 14.98
CA ALA A 197 15.97 16.46 13.99
C ALA A 197 15.10 15.21 13.97
N VAL A 198 14.72 14.70 15.15
CA VAL A 198 13.87 13.50 15.29
C VAL A 198 12.52 13.67 14.58
N TYR A 199 11.91 14.85 14.72
CA TYR A 199 10.63 15.16 14.09
C TYR A 199 10.80 15.42 12.58
N GLN A 200 11.91 16.04 12.18
CA GLN A 200 12.25 16.26 10.78
C GLN A 200 12.44 14.94 10.02
N GLU A 201 13.20 14.02 10.59
CA GLU A 201 13.45 12.70 10.01
C GLU A 201 12.17 11.86 9.78
N ARG A 202 11.08 12.21 10.49
CA ARG A 202 9.77 11.55 10.40
C ARG A 202 8.74 12.35 9.60
N SER A 203 9.16 13.44 8.98
CA SER A 203 8.30 14.33 8.17
C SER A 203 8.53 14.12 6.69
N LEU A 204 7.49 13.89 5.89
CA LEU A 204 7.63 13.73 4.44
C LEU A 204 8.24 14.95 3.74
N LEU A 205 8.16 16.14 4.33
CA LEU A 205 8.83 17.34 3.82
C LEU A 205 10.35 17.20 3.66
N ASN A 206 10.96 16.17 4.28
CA ASN A 206 12.39 15.85 4.14
C ASN A 206 12.66 14.73 3.12
N PHE A 207 11.61 14.19 2.49
CA PHE A 207 11.70 13.10 1.52
C PHE A 207 10.94 13.47 0.23
N THR A 208 11.33 14.59 -0.37
CA THR A 208 10.66 15.19 -1.54
C THR A 208 11.50 15.12 -2.81
N SER A 209 12.58 14.32 -2.80
CA SER A 209 13.50 14.13 -3.93
C SER A 209 13.92 12.67 -4.04
N GLY A 210 14.55 12.31 -5.16
CA GLY A 210 15.12 10.97 -5.38
C GLY A 210 14.08 9.88 -5.60
N PHE A 211 12.86 10.18 -6.06
CA PHE A 211 11.85 9.18 -6.36
C PHE A 211 12.29 8.27 -7.52
N LYS A 212 12.35 6.98 -7.24
CA LYS A 212 12.86 5.96 -8.17
C LYS A 212 11.80 5.36 -9.09
N ALA A 213 10.54 5.66 -8.84
CA ALA A 213 9.40 5.27 -9.66
C ALA A 213 8.44 6.44 -9.82
N ASP A 214 7.63 6.40 -10.88
CA ASP A 214 6.51 7.33 -11.03
C ASP A 214 5.59 7.27 -9.81
N ILE A 215 5.07 8.42 -9.40
CA ILE A 215 4.19 8.51 -8.25
C ILE A 215 2.95 9.36 -8.52
N LEU A 216 1.80 8.84 -8.09
CA LEU A 216 0.52 9.55 -8.05
C LEU A 216 0.18 9.89 -6.60
N PHE A 217 0.12 11.16 -6.28
CA PHE A 217 -0.42 11.67 -5.04
C PHE A 217 -1.90 12.01 -5.19
N VAL A 218 -2.74 11.50 -4.29
CA VAL A 218 -4.17 11.81 -4.23
C VAL A 218 -4.46 12.53 -2.92
N GLN A 219 -5.05 13.73 -2.97
CA GLN A 219 -5.36 14.53 -1.79
C GLN A 219 -6.76 15.12 -1.85
N GLY A 220 -7.58 14.83 -0.85
CA GLY A 220 -8.86 15.52 -0.64
C GLY A 220 -8.64 16.91 -0.07
N LEU A 221 -9.25 17.94 -0.66
CA LEU A 221 -9.07 19.32 -0.25
C LEU A 221 -9.97 19.75 0.93
N GLU A 222 -10.76 18.81 1.49
CA GLU A 222 -11.48 18.96 2.76
C GLU A 222 -10.92 18.04 3.86
N ASP A 223 -9.64 17.67 3.74
CA ASP A 223 -8.92 16.91 4.76
C ASP A 223 -8.69 17.75 6.03
N ALA A 224 -8.15 17.13 7.08
CA ALA A 224 -7.85 17.83 8.33
C ALA A 224 -6.96 19.07 8.11
N PRO A 225 -7.23 20.19 8.80
CA PRO A 225 -6.47 21.43 8.62
C PRO A 225 -4.95 21.26 8.75
N ILE A 226 -4.51 20.37 9.64
CA ILE A 226 -3.08 20.09 9.85
C ILE A 226 -2.42 19.45 8.60
N GLN A 227 -3.15 18.60 7.87
CA GLN A 227 -2.71 18.02 6.61
C GLN A 227 -2.65 19.10 5.53
N LEU A 228 -3.74 19.86 5.38
CA LEU A 228 -3.87 20.88 4.35
C LEU A 228 -2.90 22.05 4.54
N TYR A 229 -2.55 22.38 5.77
CA TYR A 229 -1.54 23.44 6.05
C TYR A 229 -0.18 23.11 5.44
N SER A 230 0.25 21.86 5.53
CA SER A 230 1.58 21.44 5.04
C SER A 230 1.56 20.94 3.59
N TRP A 231 0.39 20.67 3.02
CA TRP A 231 0.24 20.12 1.67
C TRP A 231 0.81 21.01 0.55
N PRO A 232 0.54 22.33 0.49
CA PRO A 232 1.09 23.19 -0.54
C PRO A 232 2.63 23.22 -0.52
N GLN A 233 3.24 23.29 0.66
CA GLN A 233 4.68 23.26 0.82
C GLN A 233 5.29 21.93 0.36
N PHE A 234 4.64 20.81 0.72
CA PHE A 234 5.05 19.46 0.27
C PHE A 234 5.01 19.35 -1.24
N LYS A 235 3.89 19.74 -1.86
CA LYS A 235 3.71 19.77 -3.31
C LYS A 235 4.76 20.63 -4.00
N GLN A 236 4.99 21.84 -3.51
CA GLN A 236 5.99 22.76 -4.07
C GLN A 236 7.39 22.15 -4.06
N LYS A 237 7.80 21.54 -2.95
CA LYS A 237 9.11 20.89 -2.84
C LYS A 237 9.25 19.74 -3.84
N ILE A 238 8.22 18.92 -4.01
CA ILE A 238 8.25 17.81 -4.97
C ILE A 238 8.29 18.33 -6.41
N LEU A 239 7.53 19.38 -6.74
CA LEU A 239 7.55 19.97 -8.09
C LEU A 239 8.91 20.59 -8.43
N ALA A 240 9.72 20.94 -7.45
CA ALA A 240 11.10 21.42 -7.62
C ALA A 240 12.13 20.27 -7.71
N CYS A 241 11.70 19.00 -7.59
CA CYS A 241 12.59 17.86 -7.67
C CYS A 241 13.12 17.66 -9.10
N THR A 242 14.44 17.60 -9.24
CA THR A 242 15.12 17.42 -10.53
C THR A 242 15.59 15.99 -10.78
N ASP A 243 15.62 15.15 -9.75
CA ASP A 243 16.09 13.76 -9.76
C ASP A 243 14.96 12.75 -9.50
N CYS A 244 13.71 13.19 -9.60
CA CYS A 244 12.54 12.34 -9.45
C CYS A 244 12.05 11.79 -10.79
N GLN A 245 11.49 10.59 -10.76
CA GLN A 245 10.63 10.10 -11.84
C GLN A 245 9.34 10.94 -11.91
N LYS A 246 8.45 10.62 -12.86
CA LYS A 246 7.24 11.43 -13.09
C LYS A 246 6.36 11.50 -11.85
N VAL A 247 6.02 12.72 -11.44
CA VAL A 247 5.11 12.98 -10.32
C VAL A 247 3.78 13.53 -10.84
N GLN A 248 2.69 13.01 -10.30
CA GLN A 248 1.33 13.44 -10.60
C GLN A 248 0.61 13.78 -9.30
N PHE A 249 -0.21 14.84 -9.34
CA PHE A 249 -1.05 15.25 -8.23
C PHE A 249 -2.51 15.25 -8.67
N LEU A 250 -3.36 14.58 -7.91
CA LEU A 250 -4.81 14.64 -8.03
C LEU A 250 -5.39 15.25 -6.76
N GLU A 251 -5.83 16.50 -6.86
CA GLU A 251 -6.43 17.27 -5.77
C GLU A 251 -7.95 17.32 -5.96
N LEU A 252 -8.70 16.86 -4.97
CA LEU A 252 -10.13 16.62 -5.08
C LEU A 252 -10.92 17.54 -4.13
N LYS A 253 -11.62 18.52 -4.70
CA LYS A 253 -12.58 19.37 -3.97
C LYS A 253 -13.77 18.51 -3.52
N GLY A 254 -14.30 18.79 -2.33
CA GLY A 254 -15.44 18.06 -1.77
C GLY A 254 -15.07 16.72 -1.14
N PHE A 255 -13.79 16.34 -1.12
CA PHE A 255 -13.33 15.08 -0.54
C PHE A 255 -12.38 15.30 0.63
N LYS A 256 -12.50 14.41 1.63
CA LYS A 256 -11.69 14.37 2.84
C LYS A 256 -10.53 13.39 2.71
N HIS A 257 -9.99 12.96 3.83
CA HIS A 257 -8.83 12.08 3.99
C HIS A 257 -8.86 10.81 3.12
N ALA A 258 -10.01 10.16 2.98
CA ALA A 258 -10.18 8.92 2.21
C ALA A 258 -10.58 9.15 0.73
N ALA A 259 -10.11 10.24 0.11
CA ALA A 259 -10.50 10.68 -1.23
C ALA A 259 -10.36 9.57 -2.30
N LEU A 260 -9.28 8.79 -2.29
CA LEU A 260 -9.05 7.70 -3.23
C LEU A 260 -10.18 6.67 -3.25
N PHE A 261 -10.71 6.34 -2.08
CA PHE A 261 -11.74 5.30 -1.95
C PHE A 261 -13.16 5.81 -2.20
N ASN A 262 -13.38 7.12 -2.10
CA ASN A 262 -14.70 7.74 -2.15
C ASN A 262 -14.99 8.48 -3.47
N SER A 263 -13.94 8.93 -4.20
CA SER A 263 -14.10 9.65 -5.46
C SER A 263 -14.06 8.71 -6.66
N PRO A 264 -15.06 8.73 -7.55
CA PRO A 264 -15.00 8.01 -8.83
C PRO A 264 -13.82 8.44 -9.70
N GLU A 265 -13.51 9.75 -9.71
CA GLU A 265 -12.36 10.31 -10.44
C GLU A 265 -11.04 9.73 -9.92
N ALA A 266 -10.87 9.63 -8.59
CA ALA A 266 -9.67 9.07 -7.99
C ALA A 266 -9.52 7.57 -8.28
N LYS A 267 -10.61 6.81 -8.25
CA LYS A 267 -10.61 5.38 -8.64
C LYS A 267 -10.21 5.20 -10.10
N THR A 268 -10.74 6.03 -10.98
CA THR A 268 -10.37 6.04 -12.40
C THR A 268 -8.88 6.36 -12.58
N ALA A 269 -8.38 7.40 -11.94
CA ALA A 269 -6.96 7.79 -12.01
C ALA A 269 -6.04 6.71 -11.46
N PHE A 270 -6.42 6.05 -10.35
CA PHE A 270 -5.71 4.92 -9.77
C PHE A 270 -5.54 3.77 -10.78
N ASN A 271 -6.63 3.36 -11.42
CA ASN A 271 -6.60 2.26 -12.38
C ASN A 271 -5.86 2.64 -13.67
N GLN A 272 -6.04 3.85 -14.19
CA GLN A 272 -5.29 4.37 -15.33
C GLN A 272 -3.79 4.40 -15.03
N PHE A 273 -3.39 4.83 -13.83
CA PHE A 273 -2.00 4.87 -13.41
C PHE A 273 -1.36 3.48 -13.44
N ILE A 274 -2.02 2.46 -12.90
CA ILE A 274 -1.55 1.08 -12.92
C ILE A 274 -1.55 0.53 -14.35
N ASN A 275 -2.66 0.68 -15.08
CA ASN A 275 -2.84 0.09 -16.41
C ASN A 275 -1.88 0.64 -17.46
N SER A 276 -1.50 1.91 -17.35
CA SER A 276 -0.55 2.54 -18.29
C SER A 276 0.91 2.05 -18.11
N ARG A 277 1.19 1.26 -17.08
CA ARG A 277 2.53 0.76 -16.73
C ARG A 277 2.65 -0.77 -16.72
N ARG A 278 1.62 -1.45 -17.18
CA ARG A 278 1.59 -2.92 -17.29
C ARG A 278 2.38 -3.44 -18.46
#